data_0b6fb9b6fcea5b9ed630ece607b48e49
#
_entry.id   0b6fb9b6fcea5b9ed630ece607b48e49
#
_cell.length_a   1.000
_cell.length_b   1.000
_cell.length_c   1.000
_cell.angle_alpha   90.00
_cell.angle_beta   90.00
_cell.angle_gamma   90.00
#
_symmetry.space_group_name_H-M   'P 1'
#
loop_
_entity.id
_entity.type
_entity.pdbx_description
1 polymer ?
#
loop_
_entity_poly.entity_id
_entity_poly.type
_entity_poly.pdbx_seq_one_letter_code
_entity_poly.pdbx_strand_id
1 'polypeptide(L)'
;MAQEHGFYVGGKWTNPKGRKRFDTINPATREVLATFPLGTMEDTDAAVRSARAAFGAWRRTPAPRRGEMLLEAARILRRRKEELGRLVTTEMGKVIAEGRGDVQEAIDFFEYAAGEGRRMFGETVPSELPDKMCLTLRMPVGPVGLVTPWNFPIAIPSWKSGAALIAGCPIVFKPSSLTPLCGAKFVEVLEEAGFPPGTVNMVTGSGSVVGDGIVAHPDIRAVSFTGGVDTGKHVYEAAA
;
A
#
# COMPACT_ATOMS: atom_id res chain seq x y z
N MET A 1 19.13 8.99 19.56
CA MET A 1 18.70 9.82 18.40
C MET A 1 17.56 9.08 17.74
N ALA A 2 16.47 9.78 17.35
CA ALA A 2 15.35 9.16 16.63
C ALA A 2 15.83 8.58 15.30
N GLN A 3 15.25 7.46 14.88
CA GLN A 3 15.60 6.81 13.62
C GLN A 3 15.13 7.65 12.44
N GLU A 4 16.00 7.91 11.47
CA GLU A 4 15.62 8.56 10.22
C GLU A 4 15.14 7.53 9.21
N HIS A 5 13.97 7.77 8.65
CA HIS A 5 13.41 6.99 7.55
C HIS A 5 13.38 7.80 6.26
N GLY A 6 13.17 7.11 5.14
CA GLY A 6 13.05 7.69 3.82
C GLY A 6 11.77 7.26 3.11
N PHE A 7 11.71 7.51 1.79
CA PHE A 7 10.73 6.93 0.89
C PHE A 7 11.21 5.55 0.41
N TYR A 8 10.27 4.70 0.06
CA TYR A 8 10.56 3.44 -0.62
C TYR A 8 10.11 3.54 -2.08
N VAL A 9 11.06 3.60 -3.00
CA VAL A 9 10.78 3.79 -4.43
C VAL A 9 11.69 2.88 -5.25
N GLY A 10 11.10 2.13 -6.17
CA GLY A 10 11.86 1.28 -7.08
C GLY A 10 12.65 0.16 -6.41
N GLY A 11 12.17 -0.33 -5.26
CA GLY A 11 12.84 -1.37 -4.48
C GLY A 11 13.99 -0.85 -3.61
N LYS A 12 14.03 0.45 -3.33
CA LYS A 12 15.10 1.07 -2.52
C LYS A 12 14.54 2.09 -1.54
N TRP A 13 15.07 2.08 -0.33
CA TRP A 13 14.88 3.16 0.63
C TRP A 13 15.76 4.34 0.25
N THR A 14 15.14 5.52 0.09
CA THR A 14 15.80 6.76 -0.29
C THR A 14 15.57 7.82 0.76
N ASN A 15 16.62 8.50 1.18
CA ASN A 15 16.53 9.61 2.13
C ASN A 15 17.00 10.89 1.43
N PRO A 16 16.08 11.64 0.76
CA PRO A 16 16.46 12.79 -0.04
C PRO A 16 17.00 13.92 0.86
N LYS A 17 18.22 14.39 0.53
CA LYS A 17 18.88 15.48 1.25
C LYS A 17 18.14 16.80 1.06
N GLY A 18 18.14 17.65 2.09
CA GLY A 18 17.55 19.00 2.03
C GLY A 18 16.01 19.03 2.10
N ARG A 19 15.33 17.90 2.24
CA ARG A 19 13.88 17.87 2.46
C ARG A 19 13.53 18.30 3.89
N LYS A 20 12.47 19.07 4.04
CA LYS A 20 11.83 19.27 5.35
C LYS A 20 11.40 17.91 5.89
N ARG A 21 11.49 17.74 7.19
CA ARG A 21 11.13 16.49 7.86
C ARG A 21 10.04 16.76 8.89
N PHE A 22 9.34 15.71 9.25
CA PHE A 22 8.37 15.72 10.35
C PHE A 22 8.61 14.49 11.24
N ASP A 23 8.22 14.64 12.49
CA ASP A 23 8.40 13.61 13.50
C ASP A 23 7.10 12.80 13.66
N THR A 24 7.26 11.49 13.88
CA THR A 24 6.21 10.69 14.50
C THR A 24 6.54 10.51 15.98
N ILE A 25 5.54 10.60 16.81
CA ILE A 25 5.68 10.63 18.27
C ILE A 25 4.84 9.53 18.93
N ASN A 26 5.28 9.08 20.08
CA ASN A 26 4.45 8.31 20.98
C ASN A 26 3.43 9.25 21.64
N PRO A 27 2.11 9.08 21.43
CA PRO A 27 1.11 10.00 21.98
C PRO A 27 1.02 9.99 23.51
N ALA A 28 1.47 8.90 24.16
CA ALA A 28 1.44 8.76 25.62
C ALA A 28 2.63 9.44 26.30
N THR A 29 3.84 9.32 25.72
CA THR A 29 5.09 9.84 26.32
C THR A 29 5.58 11.12 25.68
N ARG A 30 5.11 11.45 24.48
CA ARG A 30 5.54 12.56 23.63
C ARG A 30 6.97 12.39 23.08
N GLU A 31 7.58 11.23 23.25
CA GLU A 31 8.88 10.91 22.68
C GLU A 31 8.82 10.80 21.16
N VAL A 32 9.83 11.31 20.48
CA VAL A 32 10.00 11.15 19.04
C VAL A 32 10.45 9.72 18.74
N LEU A 33 9.64 8.99 17.99
CA LEU A 33 9.93 7.61 17.58
C LEU A 33 10.82 7.57 16.35
N ALA A 34 10.49 8.38 15.35
CA ALA A 34 11.22 8.46 14.10
C ALA A 34 10.96 9.79 13.38
N THR A 35 11.78 10.10 12.38
CA THR A 35 11.60 11.25 11.49
C THR A 35 11.46 10.82 10.04
N PHE A 36 10.56 11.51 9.31
CA PHE A 36 10.26 11.22 7.90
C PHE A 36 10.40 12.47 7.03
N PRO A 37 10.82 12.33 5.76
CA PRO A 37 10.82 13.45 4.84
C PRO A 37 9.40 13.84 4.43
N LEU A 38 9.16 15.13 4.26
CA LEU A 38 7.95 15.64 3.63
C LEU A 38 8.12 15.52 2.11
N GLY A 39 7.35 14.62 1.50
CA GLY A 39 7.31 14.41 0.07
C GLY A 39 6.72 15.59 -0.70
N THR A 40 7.19 15.74 -1.93
CA THR A 40 6.75 16.75 -2.90
C THR A 40 6.00 16.08 -4.06
N MET A 41 5.49 16.89 -4.98
CA MET A 41 4.92 16.38 -6.24
C MET A 41 5.94 15.61 -7.07
N GLU A 42 7.21 16.03 -7.08
CA GLU A 42 8.29 15.33 -7.79
C GLU A 42 8.59 13.96 -7.19
N ASP A 43 8.59 13.85 -5.86
CA ASP A 43 8.78 12.57 -5.18
C ASP A 43 7.60 11.61 -5.48
N THR A 44 6.39 12.15 -5.52
CA THR A 44 5.18 11.42 -5.90
C THR A 44 5.26 10.92 -7.34
N ASP A 45 5.61 11.81 -8.26
CA ASP A 45 5.78 11.49 -9.69
C ASP A 45 6.88 10.41 -9.90
N ALA A 46 7.99 10.50 -9.17
CA ALA A 46 9.04 9.48 -9.21
C ALA A 46 8.53 8.09 -8.76
N ALA A 47 7.71 8.04 -7.70
CA ALA A 47 7.09 6.80 -7.23
C ALA A 47 6.08 6.24 -8.25
N VAL A 48 5.26 7.10 -8.86
CA VAL A 48 4.30 6.69 -9.89
C VAL A 48 5.01 6.20 -11.14
N ARG A 49 6.06 6.89 -11.60
CA ARG A 49 6.89 6.41 -12.72
C ARG A 49 7.51 5.04 -12.44
N SER A 50 7.99 4.82 -11.20
CA SER A 50 8.52 3.53 -10.78
C SER A 50 7.45 2.43 -10.86
N ALA A 51 6.25 2.69 -10.35
CA ALA A 51 5.12 1.77 -10.45
C ALA A 51 4.73 1.49 -11.91
N ARG A 52 4.70 2.53 -12.73
CA ARG A 52 4.39 2.41 -14.17
C ARG A 52 5.41 1.54 -14.90
N ALA A 53 6.70 1.72 -14.63
CA ALA A 53 7.77 0.91 -15.20
C ALA A 53 7.66 -0.58 -14.81
N ALA A 54 7.32 -0.85 -13.54
CA ALA A 54 7.15 -2.22 -13.05
C ALA A 54 5.89 -2.92 -13.60
N PHE A 55 4.86 -2.17 -13.99
CA PHE A 55 3.57 -2.71 -14.39
C PHE A 55 3.67 -3.75 -15.50
N GLY A 56 4.49 -3.51 -16.53
CA GLY A 56 4.64 -4.40 -17.67
C GLY A 56 5.09 -5.82 -17.30
N ALA A 57 5.99 -5.96 -16.34
CA ALA A 57 6.47 -7.25 -15.84
C ALA A 57 5.49 -7.83 -14.82
N TRP A 58 5.01 -7.01 -13.87
CA TRP A 58 4.13 -7.46 -12.79
C TRP A 58 2.81 -8.02 -13.30
N ARG A 59 2.15 -7.37 -14.26
CA ARG A 59 0.90 -7.84 -14.86
C ARG A 59 1.04 -9.20 -15.55
N ARG A 60 2.23 -9.56 -16.03
CA ARG A 60 2.52 -10.85 -16.68
C ARG A 60 2.90 -11.94 -15.68
N THR A 61 3.24 -11.59 -14.45
CA THR A 61 3.47 -12.58 -13.39
C THR A 61 2.17 -13.32 -13.12
N PRO A 62 2.14 -14.66 -13.22
CA PRO A 62 0.90 -15.42 -12.97
C PRO A 62 0.29 -15.12 -11.60
N ALA A 63 -1.04 -14.98 -11.54
CA ALA A 63 -1.73 -14.64 -10.29
C ALA A 63 -1.41 -15.60 -9.12
N PRO A 64 -1.29 -16.93 -9.31
CA PRO A 64 -0.83 -17.81 -8.23
C PRO A 64 0.57 -17.47 -7.69
N ARG A 65 1.50 -17.02 -8.56
CA ARG A 65 2.83 -16.60 -8.13
C ARG A 65 2.80 -15.30 -7.32
N ARG A 66 1.93 -14.35 -7.71
CA ARG A 66 1.68 -13.15 -6.88
C ARG A 66 1.10 -13.52 -5.53
N GLY A 67 0.22 -14.53 -5.49
CA GLY A 67 -0.35 -15.08 -4.25
C GLY A 67 0.70 -15.71 -3.33
N GLU A 68 1.72 -16.38 -3.86
CA GLU A 68 2.83 -16.93 -3.06
C GLU A 68 3.60 -15.83 -2.32
N MET A 69 3.80 -14.65 -2.94
CA MET A 69 4.43 -13.50 -2.29
C MET A 69 3.55 -12.91 -1.18
N LEU A 70 2.22 -12.86 -1.38
CA LEU A 70 1.29 -12.45 -0.32
C LEU A 70 1.28 -13.43 0.86
N LEU A 71 1.34 -14.74 0.60
CA LEU A 71 1.49 -15.75 1.65
C LEU A 71 2.79 -15.60 2.43
N GLU A 72 3.89 -15.28 1.74
CA GLU A 72 5.16 -15.00 2.43
C GLU A 72 5.05 -13.72 3.29
N ALA A 73 4.44 -12.65 2.78
CA ALA A 73 4.17 -11.46 3.57
C ALA A 73 3.31 -11.77 4.82
N ALA A 74 2.29 -12.64 4.69
CA ALA A 74 1.49 -13.10 5.83
C ALA A 74 2.34 -13.88 6.85
N ARG A 75 3.27 -14.73 6.41
CA ARG A 75 4.21 -15.45 7.29
C ARG A 75 5.14 -14.50 8.03
N ILE A 76 5.66 -13.47 7.34
CA ILE A 76 6.51 -12.45 7.94
C ILE A 76 5.72 -11.64 8.99
N LEU A 77 4.51 -11.19 8.66
CA LEU A 77 3.63 -10.52 9.61
C LEU A 77 3.36 -11.39 10.86
N ARG A 78 3.13 -12.70 10.67
CA ARG A 78 2.91 -13.64 11.78
C ARG A 78 4.15 -13.77 12.67
N ARG A 79 5.36 -13.86 12.09
CA ARG A 79 6.62 -13.88 12.86
C ARG A 79 6.86 -12.58 13.63
N ARG A 80 6.49 -11.44 13.04
CA ARG A 80 6.71 -10.11 13.61
C ARG A 80 5.48 -9.53 14.33
N LYS A 81 4.44 -10.37 14.58
CA LYS A 81 3.15 -9.89 15.11
C LYS A 81 3.29 -9.12 16.43
N GLU A 82 4.10 -9.63 17.35
CA GLU A 82 4.29 -8.97 18.65
C GLU A 82 5.06 -7.64 18.50
N GLU A 83 6.11 -7.61 17.69
CA GLU A 83 6.87 -6.39 17.36
C GLU A 83 5.96 -5.32 16.75
N LEU A 84 5.24 -5.68 15.68
CA LEU A 84 4.37 -4.76 14.96
C LEU A 84 3.15 -4.34 15.78
N GLY A 85 2.56 -5.23 16.57
CA GLY A 85 1.47 -4.91 17.48
C GLY A 85 1.88 -3.90 18.55
N ARG A 86 3.10 -4.03 19.12
CA ARG A 86 3.68 -3.03 20.03
C ARG A 86 3.94 -1.70 19.32
N LEU A 87 4.42 -1.74 18.09
CA LEU A 87 4.63 -0.53 17.30
C LEU A 87 3.31 0.22 17.07
N VAL A 88 2.24 -0.48 16.68
CA VAL A 88 0.90 0.12 16.52
C VAL A 88 0.46 0.78 17.81
N THR A 89 0.61 0.11 18.95
CA THR A 89 0.30 0.70 20.27
C THR A 89 1.14 1.94 20.54
N THR A 90 2.43 1.88 20.26
CA THR A 90 3.37 2.96 20.57
C THR A 90 3.17 4.20 19.70
N GLU A 91 2.91 4.03 18.40
CA GLU A 91 2.77 5.14 17.45
C GLU A 91 1.34 5.68 17.40
N MET A 92 0.33 4.80 17.45
CA MET A 92 -1.08 5.19 17.29
C MET A 92 -1.78 5.41 18.64
N GLY A 93 -1.35 4.74 19.70
CA GLY A 93 -1.87 4.91 21.06
C GLY A 93 -2.99 3.95 21.46
N LYS A 94 -3.39 2.99 20.61
CA LYS A 94 -4.39 1.97 20.98
C LYS A 94 -3.83 0.93 21.94
N VAL A 95 -4.70 0.25 22.68
CA VAL A 95 -4.30 -0.83 23.60
C VAL A 95 -3.63 -1.99 22.83
N ILE A 96 -2.71 -2.69 23.47
CA ILE A 96 -1.89 -3.74 22.85
C ILE A 96 -2.72 -4.88 22.22
N ALA A 97 -3.87 -5.20 22.83
CA ALA A 97 -4.77 -6.21 22.25
C ALA A 97 -5.28 -5.80 20.87
N GLU A 98 -5.66 -4.53 20.69
CA GLU A 98 -6.08 -3.99 19.38
C GLU A 98 -4.91 -3.81 18.43
N GLY A 99 -3.70 -3.45 18.92
CA GLY A 99 -2.50 -3.41 18.11
C GLY A 99 -2.14 -4.77 17.52
N ARG A 100 -2.27 -5.84 18.32
CA ARG A 100 -2.12 -7.23 17.86
C ARG A 100 -3.24 -7.65 16.89
N GLY A 101 -4.46 -7.16 17.12
CA GLY A 101 -5.62 -7.37 16.24
C GLY A 101 -5.40 -6.75 14.86
N ASP A 102 -4.88 -5.53 14.80
CA ASP A 102 -4.53 -4.84 13.57
C ASP A 102 -3.57 -5.69 12.70
N VAL A 103 -2.52 -6.22 13.29
CA VAL A 103 -1.59 -7.11 12.58
C VAL A 103 -2.24 -8.44 12.19
N GLN A 104 -3.14 -8.99 13.06
CA GLN A 104 -3.85 -10.22 12.73
C GLN A 104 -4.74 -10.04 11.49
N GLU A 105 -5.47 -8.94 11.40
CA GLU A 105 -6.30 -8.65 10.24
C GLU A 105 -5.48 -8.52 8.94
N ALA A 106 -4.27 -7.97 9.03
CA ALA A 106 -3.36 -7.92 7.89
C ALA A 106 -2.92 -9.33 7.44
N ILE A 107 -2.64 -10.22 8.39
CA ILE A 107 -2.29 -11.63 8.11
C ILE A 107 -3.46 -12.32 7.40
N ASP A 108 -4.64 -12.25 7.99
CA ASP A 108 -5.84 -12.92 7.49
C ASP A 108 -6.21 -12.43 6.09
N PHE A 109 -6.09 -11.12 5.86
CA PHE A 109 -6.38 -10.56 4.55
C PHE A 109 -5.36 -10.98 3.48
N PHE A 110 -4.08 -11.02 3.81
CA PHE A 110 -3.07 -11.47 2.83
C PHE A 110 -3.23 -12.95 2.50
N GLU A 111 -3.59 -13.80 3.46
CA GLU A 111 -3.93 -15.21 3.21
C GLU A 111 -5.18 -15.34 2.33
N TYR A 112 -6.22 -14.57 2.60
CA TYR A 112 -7.41 -14.50 1.77
C TYR A 112 -7.08 -14.04 0.34
N ALA A 113 -6.41 -12.90 0.19
CA ALA A 113 -6.05 -12.34 -1.11
C ALA A 113 -5.15 -13.28 -1.94
N ALA A 114 -4.23 -14.00 -1.28
CA ALA A 114 -3.40 -15.00 -1.95
C ALA A 114 -4.24 -16.12 -2.57
N GLY A 115 -5.30 -16.55 -1.89
CA GLY A 115 -6.25 -17.54 -2.39
C GLY A 115 -7.00 -17.07 -3.63
N GLU A 116 -7.30 -15.77 -3.71
CA GLU A 116 -7.96 -15.16 -4.88
C GLU A 116 -7.11 -15.26 -6.16
N GLY A 117 -5.79 -15.35 -6.05
CA GLY A 117 -4.90 -15.57 -7.19
C GLY A 117 -5.21 -16.83 -8.01
N ARG A 118 -5.92 -17.81 -7.42
CA ARG A 118 -6.39 -19.03 -8.09
C ARG A 118 -7.87 -19.00 -8.44
N ARG A 119 -8.59 -17.92 -8.13
CA ARG A 119 -10.03 -17.77 -8.30
C ARG A 119 -10.43 -16.52 -9.11
N MET A 120 -9.48 -15.91 -9.81
CA MET A 120 -9.73 -14.78 -10.69
C MET A 120 -10.34 -15.25 -12.02
N PHE A 121 -11.52 -15.87 -11.93
CA PHE A 121 -12.21 -16.42 -13.08
C PHE A 121 -12.80 -15.32 -13.98
N GLY A 122 -12.91 -15.63 -15.27
CA GLY A 122 -13.80 -14.96 -16.19
C GLY A 122 -15.06 -15.80 -16.40
N GLU A 123 -15.91 -15.33 -17.29
CA GLU A 123 -17.15 -15.97 -17.67
C GLU A 123 -17.17 -16.24 -19.17
N THR A 124 -17.80 -17.32 -19.59
CA THR A 124 -18.20 -17.57 -20.96
C THR A 124 -19.69 -17.44 -21.06
N VAL A 125 -20.18 -16.60 -21.99
CA VAL A 125 -21.60 -16.33 -22.17
C VAL A 125 -22.05 -16.67 -23.58
N PRO A 126 -23.31 -17.13 -23.79
CA PRO A 126 -23.83 -17.37 -25.12
C PRO A 126 -23.83 -16.08 -25.96
N SER A 127 -23.62 -16.20 -27.26
CA SER A 127 -23.77 -15.13 -28.22
C SER A 127 -25.08 -15.32 -29.01
N GLU A 128 -25.74 -14.24 -29.32
CA GLU A 128 -26.88 -14.25 -30.26
C GLU A 128 -26.48 -14.50 -31.72
N LEU A 129 -25.19 -14.26 -32.01
CA LEU A 129 -24.63 -14.45 -33.36
C LEU A 129 -24.08 -15.87 -33.52
N PRO A 130 -24.33 -16.54 -34.66
CA PRO A 130 -23.72 -17.84 -34.95
C PRO A 130 -22.20 -17.71 -35.03
N ASP A 131 -21.48 -18.76 -34.68
CA ASP A 131 -20.04 -18.88 -34.76
C ASP A 131 -19.27 -17.81 -33.94
N LYS A 132 -19.88 -17.30 -32.86
CA LYS A 132 -19.28 -16.33 -31.94
C LYS A 132 -19.16 -16.92 -30.53
N MET A 133 -18.01 -16.68 -29.91
CA MET A 133 -17.74 -16.94 -28.52
C MET A 133 -17.60 -15.61 -27.77
N CYS A 134 -18.34 -15.46 -26.66
CA CYS A 134 -18.23 -14.32 -25.76
C CYS A 134 -17.57 -14.77 -24.46
N LEU A 135 -16.59 -14.03 -24.00
CA LEU A 135 -15.91 -14.30 -22.73
C LEU A 135 -15.48 -13.00 -22.05
N THR A 136 -15.39 -13.04 -20.74
CA THR A 136 -14.78 -11.97 -19.94
C THR A 136 -13.44 -12.42 -19.38
N LEU A 137 -12.50 -11.48 -19.26
CA LEU A 137 -11.21 -11.71 -18.61
C LEU A 137 -10.96 -10.62 -17.57
N ARG A 138 -10.53 -11.00 -16.38
CA ARG A 138 -10.09 -10.05 -15.37
C ARG A 138 -8.67 -9.62 -15.67
N MET A 139 -8.47 -8.31 -15.88
CA MET A 139 -7.18 -7.75 -16.26
C MET A 139 -6.75 -6.65 -15.26
N PRO A 140 -5.45 -6.53 -14.93
CA PRO A 140 -4.93 -5.44 -14.13
C PRO A 140 -5.09 -4.10 -14.86
N VAL A 141 -5.52 -3.07 -14.14
CA VAL A 141 -5.81 -1.74 -14.70
C VAL A 141 -4.57 -0.86 -14.82
N GLY A 142 -3.55 -1.07 -13.99
CA GLY A 142 -2.34 -0.24 -13.92
C GLY A 142 -1.93 0.07 -12.48
N PRO A 143 -1.07 1.07 -12.27
CA PRO A 143 -0.70 1.52 -10.93
C PRO A 143 -1.90 1.99 -10.12
N VAL A 144 -1.93 1.64 -8.83
CA VAL A 144 -3.00 1.98 -7.88
C VAL A 144 -2.45 2.86 -6.78
N GLY A 145 -3.10 4.01 -6.56
CA GLY A 145 -2.83 4.90 -5.44
C GLY A 145 -3.52 4.42 -4.16
N LEU A 146 -2.77 4.29 -3.08
CA LEU A 146 -3.29 3.91 -1.77
C LEU A 146 -3.10 5.07 -0.79
N VAL A 147 -4.20 5.59 -0.24
CA VAL A 147 -4.17 6.61 0.81
C VAL A 147 -4.90 6.07 2.03
N THR A 148 -4.20 5.99 3.16
CA THR A 148 -4.72 5.33 4.36
C THR A 148 -4.73 6.25 5.58
N PRO A 149 -5.66 6.05 6.51
CA PRO A 149 -5.74 6.76 7.78
C PRO A 149 -4.76 6.15 8.81
N TRP A 150 -4.86 6.66 10.03
CA TRP A 150 -4.00 6.31 11.15
C TRP A 150 -4.54 5.21 12.07
N ASN A 151 -5.85 4.94 12.02
CA ASN A 151 -6.54 4.11 13.04
C ASN A 151 -6.31 2.59 12.90
N PHE A 152 -5.97 2.10 11.71
CA PHE A 152 -5.54 0.72 11.43
C PHE A 152 -4.34 0.76 10.48
N PRO A 153 -3.15 1.15 11.00
CA PRO A 153 -2.02 1.53 10.17
C PRO A 153 -1.29 0.35 9.49
N ILE A 154 -1.60 -0.88 9.85
CA ILE A 154 -1.11 -2.12 9.23
C ILE A 154 -2.23 -2.82 8.46
N ALA A 155 -3.43 -2.97 9.04
CA ALA A 155 -4.55 -3.67 8.42
C ALA A 155 -5.08 -2.96 7.16
N ILE A 156 -5.39 -1.66 7.24
CA ILE A 156 -5.95 -0.95 6.07
C ILE A 156 -4.98 -0.93 4.88
N PRO A 157 -3.68 -0.68 5.04
CA PRO A 157 -2.73 -0.86 3.95
C PRO A 157 -2.72 -2.27 3.37
N SER A 158 -2.83 -3.33 4.21
CA SER A 158 -2.85 -4.71 3.73
C SER A 158 -4.09 -5.02 2.89
N TRP A 159 -5.28 -4.56 3.30
CA TRP A 159 -6.53 -4.76 2.53
C TRP A 159 -6.44 -4.16 1.14
N LYS A 160 -5.90 -2.95 1.04
CA LYS A 160 -5.75 -2.23 -0.23
C LYS A 160 -4.64 -2.81 -1.10
N SER A 161 -3.46 -3.02 -0.52
CA SER A 161 -2.30 -3.53 -1.25
C SER A 161 -2.48 -4.99 -1.67
N GLY A 162 -3.03 -5.85 -0.80
CA GLY A 162 -3.29 -7.25 -1.12
C GLY A 162 -4.21 -7.39 -2.33
N ALA A 163 -5.32 -6.63 -2.35
CA ALA A 163 -6.25 -6.62 -3.48
C ALA A 163 -5.59 -6.11 -4.77
N ALA A 164 -4.84 -4.99 -4.72
CA ALA A 164 -4.16 -4.43 -5.87
C ALA A 164 -3.04 -5.36 -6.40
N LEU A 165 -2.20 -5.86 -5.50
CA LEU A 165 -1.05 -6.69 -5.87
C LEU A 165 -1.48 -8.04 -6.44
N ILE A 166 -2.49 -8.71 -5.86
CA ILE A 166 -2.98 -9.97 -6.41
C ILE A 166 -3.63 -9.77 -7.78
N ALA A 167 -4.30 -8.63 -8.02
CA ALA A 167 -4.83 -8.28 -9.32
C ALA A 167 -3.75 -7.98 -10.37
N GLY A 168 -2.48 -7.80 -9.98
CA GLY A 168 -1.37 -7.49 -10.88
C GLY A 168 -1.13 -5.99 -11.07
N CYS A 169 -1.60 -5.18 -10.13
CA CYS A 169 -1.44 -3.73 -10.12
C CYS A 169 -0.33 -3.33 -9.14
N PRO A 170 0.74 -2.64 -9.57
CA PRO A 170 1.70 -2.01 -8.67
C PRO A 170 1.03 -0.91 -7.85
N ILE A 171 1.60 -0.62 -6.67
CA ILE A 171 1.02 0.35 -5.73
C ILE A 171 1.94 1.54 -5.49
N VAL A 172 1.31 2.70 -5.27
CA VAL A 172 1.93 3.90 -4.69
C VAL A 172 1.19 4.25 -3.42
N PHE A 173 1.85 4.05 -2.30
CA PHE A 173 1.28 4.10 -0.96
C PHE A 173 1.64 5.40 -0.24
N LYS A 174 0.64 6.09 0.29
CA LYS A 174 0.79 7.21 1.22
C LYS A 174 0.17 6.85 2.56
N PRO A 175 0.98 6.53 3.57
CA PRO A 175 0.49 6.33 4.94
C PRO A 175 0.02 7.66 5.54
N SER A 176 -0.77 7.59 6.61
CA SER A 176 -1.07 8.76 7.43
C SER A 176 0.23 9.38 7.98
N SER A 177 0.29 10.72 8.05
CA SER A 177 1.40 11.41 8.71
C SER A 177 1.43 11.21 10.23
N LEU A 178 0.37 10.66 10.83
CA LEU A 178 0.32 10.30 12.25
C LEU A 178 0.90 8.93 12.55
N THR A 179 0.99 8.04 11.55
CA THR A 179 1.48 6.65 11.71
C THR A 179 2.39 6.23 10.55
N PRO A 180 3.39 7.07 10.19
CA PRO A 180 4.26 6.77 9.05
C PRO A 180 5.23 5.63 9.34
N LEU A 181 5.59 5.38 10.62
CA LEU A 181 6.51 4.31 11.01
C LEU A 181 5.85 2.94 10.86
N CYS A 182 4.57 2.80 11.24
CA CYS A 182 3.79 1.61 10.93
C CYS A 182 3.73 1.36 9.41
N GLY A 183 3.51 2.42 8.61
CA GLY A 183 3.54 2.33 7.14
C GLY A 183 4.89 1.88 6.59
N ALA A 184 5.98 2.41 7.11
CA ALA A 184 7.33 2.00 6.72
C ALA A 184 7.62 0.53 7.08
N LYS A 185 7.26 0.10 8.29
CA LYS A 185 7.41 -1.30 8.71
C LYS A 185 6.53 -2.26 7.94
N PHE A 186 5.35 -1.82 7.52
CA PHE A 186 4.51 -2.57 6.60
C PHE A 186 5.18 -2.76 5.23
N VAL A 187 5.81 -1.71 4.68
CA VAL A 187 6.54 -1.81 3.41
C VAL A 187 7.78 -2.69 3.54
N GLU A 188 8.51 -2.67 4.68
CA GLU A 188 9.60 -3.59 4.96
C GLU A 188 9.15 -5.07 4.89
N VAL A 189 7.93 -5.38 5.36
CA VAL A 189 7.35 -6.73 5.24
C VAL A 189 7.17 -7.13 3.76
N LEU A 190 6.69 -6.22 2.93
CA LEU A 190 6.52 -6.49 1.50
C LEU A 190 7.88 -6.63 0.77
N GLU A 191 8.87 -5.82 1.17
CA GLU A 191 10.24 -5.93 0.68
C GLU A 191 10.85 -7.30 1.04
N GLU A 192 10.76 -7.71 2.33
CA GLU A 192 11.22 -9.01 2.83
C GLU A 192 10.52 -10.19 2.13
N ALA A 193 9.22 -10.04 1.79
CA ALA A 193 8.45 -11.02 1.03
C ALA A 193 8.86 -11.16 -0.44
N GLY A 194 9.78 -10.32 -0.92
CA GLY A 194 10.39 -10.43 -2.24
C GLY A 194 9.55 -9.80 -3.37
N PHE A 195 8.68 -8.84 -3.09
CA PHE A 195 8.00 -8.11 -4.16
C PHE A 195 9.02 -7.41 -5.08
N PRO A 196 8.89 -7.53 -6.41
CA PRO A 196 9.84 -6.95 -7.36
C PRO A 196 9.96 -5.44 -7.23
N PRO A 197 11.15 -4.86 -7.51
CA PRO A 197 11.35 -3.42 -7.51
C PRO A 197 10.28 -2.67 -8.31
N GLY A 198 9.72 -1.61 -7.71
CA GLY A 198 8.68 -0.78 -8.31
C GLY A 198 7.25 -1.31 -8.18
N THR A 199 7.03 -2.57 -7.78
CA THR A 199 5.68 -3.09 -7.50
C THR A 199 5.08 -2.44 -6.25
N VAL A 200 5.92 -2.11 -5.29
CA VAL A 200 5.57 -1.39 -4.06
C VAL A 200 6.37 -0.11 -4.01
N ASN A 201 5.70 1.01 -3.80
CA ASN A 201 6.33 2.32 -3.60
C ASN A 201 5.62 3.04 -2.47
N MET A 202 6.36 3.77 -1.63
CA MET A 202 5.81 4.55 -0.52
C MET A 202 6.41 5.95 -0.50
N VAL A 203 5.55 6.96 -0.40
CA VAL A 203 5.93 8.36 -0.20
C VAL A 203 5.17 8.91 1.00
N THR A 204 5.89 9.49 1.97
CA THR A 204 5.32 10.18 3.14
C THR A 204 5.15 11.66 2.86
N GLY A 205 4.15 12.30 3.48
CA GLY A 205 3.90 13.73 3.32
C GLY A 205 2.44 14.09 3.57
N SER A 206 2.10 15.35 3.31
CA SER A 206 0.74 15.87 3.52
C SER A 206 -0.28 15.26 2.55
N GLY A 207 -1.55 15.25 2.95
CA GLY A 207 -2.66 14.87 2.07
C GLY A 207 -2.74 15.77 0.84
N SER A 208 -2.63 17.09 1.06
CA SER A 208 -2.74 18.12 0.02
C SER A 208 -1.57 18.19 -0.98
N VAL A 209 -0.46 17.50 -0.74
CA VAL A 209 0.65 17.43 -1.70
C VAL A 209 0.80 16.04 -2.24
N VAL A 210 1.16 15.07 -1.37
CA VAL A 210 1.40 13.70 -1.81
C VAL A 210 0.09 12.97 -2.11
N GLY A 211 -0.95 13.18 -1.28
CA GLY A 211 -2.26 12.59 -1.51
C GLY A 211 -2.88 13.05 -2.82
N ASP A 212 -3.00 14.35 -3.01
CA ASP A 212 -3.56 14.94 -4.23
C ASP A 212 -2.68 14.63 -5.44
N GLY A 213 -1.37 14.63 -5.26
CA GLY A 213 -0.42 14.24 -6.31
C GLY A 213 -0.63 12.79 -6.79
N ILE A 214 -0.96 11.85 -5.90
CA ILE A 214 -1.31 10.48 -6.27
C ILE A 214 -2.66 10.45 -6.98
N VAL A 215 -3.68 11.12 -6.43
CA VAL A 215 -5.06 11.07 -6.93
C VAL A 215 -5.18 11.65 -8.34
N ALA A 216 -4.54 12.79 -8.58
CA ALA A 216 -4.60 13.50 -9.85
C ALA A 216 -3.59 13.00 -10.91
N HIS A 217 -2.73 12.03 -10.58
CA HIS A 217 -1.68 11.61 -11.51
C HIS A 217 -2.24 10.77 -12.67
N PRO A 218 -1.95 11.12 -13.94
CA PRO A 218 -2.54 10.45 -15.11
C PRO A 218 -2.17 8.97 -15.25
N ASP A 219 -1.03 8.54 -14.69
CA ASP A 219 -0.59 7.14 -14.68
C ASP A 219 -1.16 6.32 -13.50
N ILE A 220 -1.82 6.93 -12.54
CA ILE A 220 -2.61 6.23 -11.52
C ILE A 220 -3.96 5.85 -12.15
N ARG A 221 -4.28 4.57 -12.15
CA ARG A 221 -5.47 4.03 -12.85
C ARG A 221 -6.62 3.69 -11.91
N ALA A 222 -6.35 3.66 -10.62
CA ALA A 222 -7.35 3.51 -9.57
C ALA A 222 -6.80 4.09 -8.28
N VAL A 223 -7.68 4.59 -7.42
CA VAL A 223 -7.35 5.08 -6.08
C VAL A 223 -8.17 4.30 -5.06
N SER A 224 -7.51 3.79 -4.03
CA SER A 224 -8.17 3.20 -2.87
C SER A 224 -7.90 4.08 -1.64
N PHE A 225 -8.92 4.82 -1.26
CA PHE A 225 -8.91 5.77 -0.13
C PHE A 225 -9.65 5.21 1.08
N THR A 226 -9.15 5.49 2.26
CA THR A 226 -9.89 5.42 3.52
C THR A 226 -9.50 6.62 4.37
N GLY A 227 -10.50 7.33 4.92
CA GLY A 227 -10.27 8.53 5.71
C GLY A 227 -11.57 9.25 6.06
N GLY A 228 -11.49 10.53 6.40
CA GLY A 228 -12.64 11.37 6.69
C GLY A 228 -13.56 11.58 5.47
N VAL A 229 -14.83 11.81 5.71
CA VAL A 229 -15.86 11.94 4.68
C VAL A 229 -15.55 13.08 3.69
N ASP A 230 -15.17 14.24 4.18
CA ASP A 230 -14.90 15.41 3.33
C ASP A 230 -13.66 15.18 2.44
N THR A 231 -12.61 14.57 3.00
CA THR A 231 -11.44 14.15 2.21
C THR A 231 -11.83 13.10 1.16
N GLY A 232 -12.74 12.18 1.51
CA GLY A 232 -13.22 11.16 0.56
C GLY A 232 -13.99 11.77 -0.61
N LYS A 233 -14.82 12.79 -0.36
CA LYS A 233 -15.49 13.55 -1.41
C LYS A 233 -14.50 14.26 -2.32
N HIS A 234 -13.52 14.96 -1.73
CA HIS A 234 -12.45 15.62 -2.48
C HIS A 234 -11.66 14.62 -3.37
N VAL A 235 -11.27 13.47 -2.80
CA VAL A 235 -10.58 12.41 -3.56
C VAL A 235 -11.45 11.89 -4.70
N TYR A 236 -12.75 11.68 -4.47
CA TYR A 236 -13.68 11.22 -5.50
C TYR A 236 -13.81 12.24 -6.64
N GLU A 237 -13.97 13.52 -6.30
CA GLU A 237 -14.07 14.62 -7.28
C GLU A 237 -12.77 14.77 -8.08
N ALA A 238 -11.61 14.68 -7.41
CA ALA A 238 -10.30 14.83 -8.07
C ALA A 238 -9.92 13.63 -8.96
N ALA A 239 -10.49 12.44 -8.70
CA ALA A 239 -10.22 11.22 -9.46
C ALA A 239 -11.19 11.01 -10.64
N ALA A 240 -12.26 11.78 -10.74
CA ALA A 240 -13.27 11.70 -11.79
C ALA A 240 -12.82 12.40 -13.07
#